data_675e69ba45ff3d482a517977b3a1d4a2
#
_entry.id   675e69ba45ff3d482a517977b3a1d4a2
#
_cell.length_a   1.000
_cell.length_b   1.000
_cell.length_c   1.000
_cell.angle_alpha   90.00
_cell.angle_beta   90.00
_cell.angle_gamma   90.00
#
_symmetry.space_group_name_H-M   'P 1'
#
loop_
_entity.id
_entity.type
_entity.pdbx_description
1 polymer ?
#
loop_
_entity_poly.entity_id
_entity_poly.type
_entity_poly.pdbx_seq_one_letter_code
_entity_poly.pdbx_strand_id
1 'polypeptide(L)'
;MSVVAAAVVWGQAAPARQEFEVASIRPAAPAVAGSDVRIGLHVDGAQVRCAQFSLSDYIGMAYKVKNYQVSGPDWIKAERYDINAKMPEGTKGEDVPEMLQMLIEKRFQMKLHHESKPYPVYALVVAKGGAKITPLPEEATDADEPKAADVAVTGGRNGVSLNLGKGSFFNFADNKLQGKKLTMLSLCDLLARFMDRPVVDMTELKGRYDLSIELAPEDYRTMLIRSAIAAGVTLPPEALRLLDGASDSSLHTGMQALGLRLEPRKAPIDVLVIDHIEKMPTEN
;
A
#
# COMPACT_ATOMS: atom_id res chain seq x y z
N MET A 1 43.55 42.86 -29.46
CA MET A 1 43.74 41.45 -28.99
C MET A 1 42.51 41.11 -28.14
N SER A 2 41.57 40.39 -28.72
CA SER A 2 40.35 39.98 -28.02
C SER A 2 40.52 38.54 -27.50
N VAL A 3 40.42 38.40 -26.18
CA VAL A 3 40.50 37.07 -25.53
C VAL A 3 39.09 36.51 -25.47
N VAL A 4 38.85 35.43 -26.21
CA VAL A 4 37.62 34.65 -26.15
C VAL A 4 37.76 33.64 -25.01
N ALA A 5 37.03 33.83 -23.94
CA ALA A 5 36.91 32.87 -22.82
C ALA A 5 35.91 31.79 -23.21
N ALA A 6 36.38 30.58 -23.44
CA ALA A 6 35.53 29.39 -23.61
C ALA A 6 35.02 28.92 -22.25
N ALA A 7 33.71 29.04 -22.02
CA ALA A 7 33.07 28.45 -20.86
C ALA A 7 32.91 26.95 -21.08
N VAL A 8 33.61 26.15 -20.29
CA VAL A 8 33.43 24.69 -20.21
C VAL A 8 32.20 24.43 -19.39
N VAL A 9 31.07 24.04 -20.00
CA VAL A 9 29.88 23.55 -19.33
C VAL A 9 30.14 22.13 -18.87
N TRP A 10 30.39 21.97 -17.61
CA TRP A 10 30.41 20.66 -16.97
C TRP A 10 28.97 20.14 -16.89
N GLY A 11 28.61 19.24 -17.80
CA GLY A 11 27.35 18.51 -17.70
C GLY A 11 27.41 17.63 -16.45
N GLN A 12 26.60 17.95 -15.43
CA GLN A 12 26.36 17.07 -14.31
C GLN A 12 25.63 15.83 -14.85
N ALA A 13 26.31 14.70 -14.91
CA ALA A 13 25.65 13.42 -15.13
C ALA A 13 24.63 13.21 -14.03
N ALA A 14 23.38 12.91 -14.40
CA ALA A 14 22.36 12.52 -13.43
C ALA A 14 22.91 11.38 -12.55
N PRO A 15 22.66 11.36 -11.23
CA PRO A 15 23.13 10.29 -10.37
C PRO A 15 22.65 8.96 -10.93
N ALA A 16 23.57 8.00 -11.05
CA ALA A 16 23.24 6.67 -11.55
C ALA A 16 22.21 6.05 -10.60
N ARG A 17 21.04 5.66 -11.14
CA ARG A 17 20.00 4.99 -10.34
C ARG A 17 20.57 3.71 -9.75
N GLN A 18 20.25 3.44 -8.49
CA GLN A 18 20.75 2.27 -7.80
C GLN A 18 20.07 0.99 -8.33
N GLU A 19 20.86 -0.05 -8.52
CA GLU A 19 20.40 -1.35 -9.02
C GLU A 19 20.82 -2.46 -8.06
N PHE A 20 20.07 -3.56 -8.05
CA PHE A 20 20.52 -4.77 -7.37
C PHE A 20 21.77 -5.35 -8.05
N GLU A 21 22.72 -5.85 -7.26
CA GLU A 21 23.89 -6.57 -7.80
C GLU A 21 23.45 -7.84 -8.54
N VAL A 22 22.51 -8.57 -7.95
CA VAL A 22 21.91 -9.78 -8.50
C VAL A 22 20.43 -9.81 -8.13
N ALA A 23 19.58 -10.21 -9.05
CA ALA A 23 18.17 -10.42 -8.79
C ALA A 23 17.63 -11.60 -9.60
N SER A 24 16.79 -12.41 -8.97
CA SER A 24 16.03 -13.46 -9.64
C SER A 24 14.54 -13.19 -9.47
N ILE A 25 13.78 -13.37 -10.55
CA ILE A 25 12.32 -13.24 -10.58
C ILE A 25 11.76 -14.58 -11.01
N ARG A 26 10.86 -15.16 -10.23
CA ARG A 26 10.21 -16.45 -10.53
C ARG A 26 8.71 -16.33 -10.33
N PRO A 27 7.89 -17.00 -11.15
CA PRO A 27 6.47 -17.15 -10.85
C PRO A 27 6.29 -17.78 -9.47
N ALA A 28 5.43 -17.18 -8.66
CA ALA A 28 5.12 -17.70 -7.33
C ALA A 28 4.15 -18.90 -7.42
N ALA A 29 4.31 -19.88 -6.55
CA ALA A 29 3.33 -20.95 -6.42
C ALA A 29 2.00 -20.40 -5.88
N PRO A 30 0.82 -20.92 -6.30
CA PRO A 30 -0.46 -20.48 -5.78
C PRO A 30 -0.53 -20.60 -4.25
N ALA A 31 -0.90 -19.50 -3.57
CA ALA A 31 -1.13 -19.54 -2.14
C ALA A 31 -2.45 -20.24 -1.83
N VAL A 32 -2.41 -21.29 -1.00
CA VAL A 32 -3.60 -22.02 -0.56
C VAL A 32 -3.97 -21.57 0.85
N ALA A 33 -5.25 -21.36 1.08
CA ALA A 33 -5.75 -20.99 2.42
C ALA A 33 -5.33 -22.05 3.46
N GLY A 34 -4.63 -21.60 4.51
CA GLY A 34 -4.12 -22.46 5.59
C GLY A 34 -2.69 -22.94 5.43
N SER A 35 -1.99 -22.57 4.35
CA SER A 35 -0.55 -22.79 4.20
C SER A 35 0.24 -21.65 4.89
N ASP A 36 1.41 -21.98 5.45
CA ASP A 36 2.36 -21.03 6.05
C ASP A 36 3.09 -20.20 4.97
N VAL A 37 2.33 -19.55 4.09
CA VAL A 37 2.90 -18.68 3.06
C VAL A 37 3.23 -17.34 3.69
N ARG A 38 4.51 -17.02 3.80
CA ARG A 38 4.97 -15.70 4.23
C ARG A 38 4.87 -14.74 3.05
N ILE A 39 3.76 -14.00 2.97
CA ILE A 39 3.61 -12.92 2.00
C ILE A 39 4.32 -11.69 2.58
N GLY A 40 5.18 -11.07 1.80
CA GLY A 40 5.81 -9.83 2.24
C GLY A 40 7.17 -9.52 1.65
N LEU A 41 7.62 -8.31 1.93
CA LEU A 41 8.97 -7.82 1.73
C LEU A 41 9.77 -8.06 3.00
N HIS A 42 10.90 -8.73 2.88
CA HIS A 42 11.85 -8.96 3.98
C HIS A 42 13.25 -8.51 3.55
N VAL A 43 13.85 -7.65 4.35
CA VAL A 43 15.21 -7.16 4.13
C VAL A 43 16.06 -7.66 5.30
N ASP A 44 17.10 -8.43 4.99
CA ASP A 44 18.06 -8.96 5.96
C ASP A 44 19.48 -8.67 5.49
N GLY A 45 20.12 -7.68 6.12
CA GLY A 45 21.37 -7.12 5.65
C GLY A 45 21.26 -6.65 4.19
N ALA A 46 22.06 -7.20 3.30
CA ALA A 46 22.02 -6.90 1.87
C ALA A 46 20.99 -7.76 1.09
N GLN A 47 20.34 -8.73 1.72
CA GLN A 47 19.38 -9.62 1.06
C GLN A 47 17.97 -9.04 1.09
N VAL A 48 17.33 -9.00 -0.08
CA VAL A 48 15.93 -8.59 -0.24
C VAL A 48 15.14 -9.78 -0.76
N ARG A 49 14.09 -10.16 -0.05
CA ARG A 49 13.16 -11.22 -0.43
C ARG A 49 11.75 -10.66 -0.46
N CYS A 50 11.11 -10.79 -1.60
CA CYS A 50 9.70 -10.45 -1.78
C CYS A 50 8.99 -11.71 -2.23
N ALA A 51 7.96 -12.14 -1.49
CA ALA A 51 7.23 -13.35 -1.79
C ALA A 51 5.74 -13.08 -2.01
N GLN A 52 5.17 -13.74 -3.03
CA GLN A 52 3.74 -13.77 -3.31
C GLN A 52 3.10 -12.42 -3.69
N PHE A 53 3.89 -11.47 -4.16
CA PHE A 53 3.36 -10.20 -4.65
C PHE A 53 2.95 -10.28 -6.12
N SER A 54 1.84 -9.62 -6.47
CA SER A 54 1.51 -9.36 -7.86
C SER A 54 2.48 -8.35 -8.48
N LEU A 55 2.55 -8.32 -9.81
CA LEU A 55 3.38 -7.31 -10.47
C LEU A 55 2.86 -5.89 -10.18
N SER A 56 1.54 -5.72 -10.03
CA SER A 56 0.93 -4.48 -9.58
C SER A 56 1.40 -4.06 -8.17
N ASP A 57 1.57 -5.02 -7.24
CA ASP A 57 2.10 -4.74 -5.90
C ASP A 57 3.56 -4.28 -5.97
N TYR A 58 4.39 -4.93 -6.79
CA TYR A 58 5.77 -4.52 -7.00
C TYR A 58 5.88 -3.12 -7.59
N ILE A 59 5.05 -2.79 -8.59
CA ILE A 59 4.99 -1.45 -9.19
C ILE A 59 4.55 -0.43 -8.12
N GLY A 60 3.54 -0.77 -7.32
CA GLY A 60 3.07 0.07 -6.22
C GLY A 60 4.19 0.39 -5.21
N MET A 61 4.97 -0.62 -4.81
CA MET A 61 6.13 -0.44 -3.92
C MET A 61 7.24 0.38 -4.58
N ALA A 62 7.58 0.05 -5.83
CA ALA A 62 8.65 0.67 -6.59
C ALA A 62 8.41 2.18 -6.79
N TYR A 63 7.20 2.56 -7.16
CA TYR A 63 6.81 3.94 -7.45
C TYR A 63 6.15 4.66 -6.26
N LYS A 64 6.05 3.99 -5.10
CA LYS A 64 5.43 4.51 -3.87
C LYS A 64 3.99 4.98 -4.09
N VAL A 65 3.24 4.24 -4.91
CA VAL A 65 1.82 4.47 -5.19
C VAL A 65 0.97 3.30 -4.70
N LYS A 66 -0.32 3.51 -4.57
CA LYS A 66 -1.27 2.45 -4.19
C LYS A 66 -1.65 1.62 -5.41
N ASN A 67 -2.04 0.36 -5.21
CA ASN A 67 -2.39 -0.57 -6.29
C ASN A 67 -3.51 -0.04 -7.22
N TYR A 68 -4.47 0.72 -6.68
CA TYR A 68 -5.52 1.34 -7.48
C TYR A 68 -5.02 2.47 -8.39
N GLN A 69 -3.83 3.01 -8.11
CA GLN A 69 -3.16 4.00 -8.95
C GLN A 69 -2.35 3.36 -10.09
N VAL A 70 -2.25 2.04 -10.13
CA VAL A 70 -1.58 1.31 -11.21
C VAL A 70 -2.61 0.86 -12.24
N SER A 71 -2.56 1.43 -13.42
CA SER A 71 -3.43 1.10 -14.56
C SER A 71 -2.64 0.35 -15.62
N GLY A 72 -3.06 -0.86 -15.96
CA GLY A 72 -2.38 -1.71 -16.93
C GLY A 72 -3.19 -2.95 -17.25
N PRO A 73 -2.63 -3.93 -17.97
CA PRO A 73 -3.31 -5.18 -18.31
C PRO A 73 -3.74 -5.96 -17.05
N ASP A 74 -4.87 -6.64 -17.06
CA ASP A 74 -5.43 -7.35 -15.91
C ASP A 74 -4.48 -8.39 -15.30
N TRP A 75 -3.64 -9.01 -16.12
CA TRP A 75 -2.71 -10.03 -15.66
C TRP A 75 -1.65 -9.51 -14.66
N ILE A 76 -1.30 -8.23 -14.66
CA ILE A 76 -0.36 -7.68 -13.67
C ILE A 76 -0.87 -7.77 -12.23
N LYS A 77 -2.20 -7.86 -12.05
CA LYS A 77 -2.85 -8.02 -10.74
C LYS A 77 -3.02 -9.49 -10.36
N ALA A 78 -3.13 -10.36 -11.36
CA ALA A 78 -3.37 -11.79 -11.16
C ALA A 78 -2.09 -12.62 -11.01
N GLU A 79 -1.09 -12.35 -11.85
CA GLU A 79 0.18 -13.08 -11.84
C GLU A 79 1.04 -12.65 -10.66
N ARG A 80 1.56 -13.63 -9.92
CA ARG A 80 2.39 -13.40 -8.73
C ARG A 80 3.80 -13.88 -8.96
N TYR A 81 4.73 -13.16 -8.36
CA TYR A 81 6.15 -13.44 -8.49
C TYR A 81 6.83 -13.44 -7.12
N ASP A 82 7.91 -14.22 -7.02
CA ASP A 82 8.87 -14.15 -5.93
C ASP A 82 10.14 -13.48 -6.47
N ILE A 83 10.63 -12.46 -5.77
CA ILE A 83 11.89 -11.78 -6.09
C ILE A 83 12.87 -12.05 -4.96
N ASN A 84 14.06 -12.56 -5.33
CA ASN A 84 15.21 -12.63 -4.43
C ASN A 84 16.33 -11.79 -5.05
N ALA A 85 16.79 -10.82 -4.30
CA ALA A 85 17.79 -9.87 -4.79
C ALA A 85 18.86 -9.57 -3.72
N LYS A 86 20.01 -9.10 -4.18
CA LYS A 86 21.09 -8.64 -3.32
C LYS A 86 21.38 -7.16 -3.61
N MET A 87 21.35 -6.34 -2.58
CA MET A 87 21.71 -4.93 -2.65
C MET A 87 23.23 -4.77 -2.70
N PRO A 88 23.74 -3.70 -3.36
CA PRO A 88 25.13 -3.31 -3.26
C PRO A 88 25.54 -3.00 -1.81
N GLU A 89 26.81 -3.16 -1.51
CA GLU A 89 27.35 -2.84 -0.20
C GLU A 89 27.14 -1.35 0.14
N GLY A 90 26.71 -1.05 1.34
CA GLY A 90 26.44 0.31 1.81
C GLY A 90 25.06 0.88 1.45
N THR A 91 24.22 0.15 0.71
CA THR A 91 22.84 0.55 0.44
C THR A 91 21.92 0.25 1.64
N LYS A 92 20.82 0.98 1.72
CA LYS A 92 19.84 0.87 2.81
C LYS A 92 18.51 0.30 2.31
N GLY A 93 17.69 -0.24 3.22
CA GLY A 93 16.36 -0.71 2.87
C GLY A 93 15.44 0.36 2.27
N GLU A 94 15.71 1.64 2.54
CA GLU A 94 14.98 2.78 1.94
C GLU A 94 15.25 2.97 0.43
N ASP A 95 16.32 2.37 -0.09
CA ASP A 95 16.69 2.40 -1.52
C ASP A 95 16.02 1.28 -2.33
N VAL A 96 15.44 0.27 -1.67
CA VAL A 96 14.79 -0.88 -2.31
C VAL A 96 13.71 -0.47 -3.33
N PRO A 97 12.85 0.53 -3.08
CA PRO A 97 11.88 0.96 -4.09
C PRO A 97 12.52 1.39 -5.41
N GLU A 98 13.60 2.17 -5.39
CA GLU A 98 14.29 2.61 -6.60
C GLU A 98 14.95 1.44 -7.34
N MET A 99 15.56 0.52 -6.61
CA MET A 99 16.15 -0.71 -7.20
C MET A 99 15.05 -1.59 -7.82
N LEU A 100 13.86 -1.68 -7.22
CA LEU A 100 12.72 -2.38 -7.80
C LEU A 100 12.23 -1.72 -9.08
N GLN A 101 12.20 -0.38 -9.17
CA GLN A 101 11.89 0.33 -10.42
C GLN A 101 12.78 -0.14 -11.54
N MET A 102 14.11 -0.04 -11.32
CA MET A 102 15.10 -0.44 -12.33
C MET A 102 14.96 -1.91 -12.74
N LEU A 103 14.73 -2.79 -11.75
CA LEU A 103 14.54 -4.22 -12.00
C LEU A 103 13.31 -4.48 -12.88
N ILE A 104 12.16 -3.88 -12.56
CA ILE A 104 10.91 -4.07 -13.29
C ILE A 104 11.01 -3.44 -14.69
N GLU A 105 11.50 -2.20 -14.80
CA GLU A 105 11.68 -1.53 -16.07
C GLU A 105 12.53 -2.37 -17.02
N LYS A 106 13.66 -2.93 -16.53
CA LYS A 106 14.57 -3.73 -17.36
C LYS A 106 14.02 -5.12 -17.67
N ARG A 107 13.55 -5.84 -16.64
CA ARG A 107 13.23 -7.26 -16.77
C ARG A 107 11.89 -7.50 -17.47
N PHE A 108 10.93 -6.62 -17.30
CA PHE A 108 9.62 -6.66 -17.96
C PHE A 108 9.48 -5.67 -19.10
N GLN A 109 10.57 -4.98 -19.48
CA GLN A 109 10.58 -3.93 -20.51
C GLN A 109 9.46 -2.90 -20.33
N MET A 110 9.18 -2.56 -19.06
CA MET A 110 8.05 -1.72 -18.71
C MET A 110 8.27 -0.26 -19.14
N LYS A 111 7.24 0.32 -19.75
CA LYS A 111 7.11 1.75 -20.04
C LYS A 111 5.81 2.26 -19.45
N LEU A 112 5.83 3.43 -18.84
CA LEU A 112 4.67 4.03 -18.22
C LEU A 112 4.70 5.56 -18.32
N HIS A 113 3.54 6.17 -18.10
CA HIS A 113 3.42 7.60 -17.87
C HIS A 113 2.44 7.89 -16.72
N HIS A 114 2.47 9.12 -16.21
CA HIS A 114 1.54 9.61 -15.20
C HIS A 114 0.33 10.27 -15.87
N GLU A 115 -0.86 9.96 -15.38
CA GLU A 115 -2.11 10.59 -15.84
C GLU A 115 -3.03 10.85 -14.65
N SER A 116 -3.60 12.06 -14.57
CA SER A 116 -4.60 12.37 -13.56
C SER A 116 -5.99 12.00 -14.07
N LYS A 117 -6.66 11.05 -13.41
CA LYS A 117 -7.99 10.55 -13.78
C LYS A 117 -9.01 10.75 -12.66
N PRO A 118 -10.27 11.14 -12.99
CA PRO A 118 -11.35 11.09 -12.02
C PRO A 118 -11.64 9.62 -11.65
N TYR A 119 -11.43 9.27 -10.40
CA TYR A 119 -11.60 7.92 -9.88
C TYR A 119 -12.69 7.88 -8.80
N PRO A 120 -13.55 6.84 -8.76
CA PRO A 120 -14.53 6.68 -7.68
C PRO A 120 -13.80 6.33 -6.37
N VAL A 121 -13.99 7.15 -5.34
CA VAL A 121 -13.35 7.03 -4.03
C VAL A 121 -14.39 7.16 -2.92
N TYR A 122 -14.02 6.79 -1.71
CA TYR A 122 -14.64 7.30 -0.50
C TYR A 122 -13.82 8.47 0.02
N ALA A 123 -14.40 9.64 0.09
CA ALA A 123 -13.81 10.77 0.78
C ALA A 123 -14.09 10.65 2.28
N LEU A 124 -13.05 10.55 3.10
CA LEU A 124 -13.17 10.70 4.54
C LEU A 124 -13.26 12.20 4.84
N VAL A 125 -14.39 12.62 5.39
CA VAL A 125 -14.66 14.04 5.69
C VAL A 125 -15.13 14.19 7.13
N VAL A 126 -15.00 15.39 7.68
CA VAL A 126 -15.59 15.75 8.97
C VAL A 126 -17.11 15.90 8.79
N ALA A 127 -17.89 15.28 9.66
CA ALA A 127 -19.35 15.38 9.66
C ALA A 127 -19.82 16.79 10.06
N LYS A 128 -21.05 17.17 9.71
CA LYS A 128 -21.62 18.50 9.99
C LYS A 128 -21.55 18.92 11.46
N GLY A 129 -21.48 17.97 12.40
CA GLY A 129 -21.35 18.24 13.84
C GLY A 129 -19.90 18.44 14.33
N GLY A 130 -18.94 18.45 13.44
CA GLY A 130 -17.51 18.50 13.77
C GLY A 130 -16.92 17.15 14.14
N ALA A 131 -15.58 17.07 14.17
CA ALA A 131 -14.88 15.90 14.65
C ALA A 131 -15.10 15.73 16.17
N LYS A 132 -15.37 14.50 16.61
CA LYS A 132 -15.56 14.12 18.02
C LYS A 132 -14.36 13.35 18.57
N ILE A 133 -13.27 13.32 17.82
CA ILE A 133 -11.99 12.77 18.21
C ILE A 133 -11.03 13.90 18.57
N THR A 134 -10.22 13.69 19.58
CA THR A 134 -9.25 14.69 20.05
C THR A 134 -7.86 14.33 19.54
N PRO A 135 -7.11 15.28 18.94
CA PRO A 135 -5.74 15.03 18.56
C PRO A 135 -4.88 14.76 19.80
N LEU A 136 -3.94 13.84 19.69
CA LEU A 136 -2.96 13.59 20.73
C LEU A 136 -1.98 14.76 20.84
N PRO A 137 -1.40 15.03 22.05
CA PRO A 137 -0.37 16.03 22.24
C PRO A 137 0.82 15.84 21.28
N GLU A 138 1.44 16.93 20.84
CA GLU A 138 2.58 16.90 19.91
C GLU A 138 3.76 16.05 20.40
N GLU A 139 4.02 16.00 21.72
CA GLU A 139 5.05 15.15 22.33
C GLU A 139 4.80 13.65 22.12
N ALA A 140 3.55 13.26 21.86
CA ALA A 140 3.17 11.89 21.48
C ALA A 140 3.33 11.63 19.97
N THR A 141 3.64 12.65 19.19
CA THR A 141 3.63 12.63 17.72
C THR A 141 5.00 12.47 17.09
N ASP A 142 6.06 12.13 17.88
CA ASP A 142 7.45 12.03 17.38
C ASP A 142 7.58 11.79 15.87
N ALA A 143 8.21 12.74 15.23
CA ALA A 143 7.95 13.28 13.91
C ALA A 143 8.31 12.42 12.69
N ASP A 144 8.56 11.14 12.78
CA ASP A 144 8.85 10.35 11.58
C ASP A 144 7.70 9.40 11.25
N GLU A 145 7.23 9.41 10.00
CA GLU A 145 6.40 8.34 9.47
C GLU A 145 7.10 6.99 9.68
N PRO A 146 6.35 5.92 10.02
CA PRO A 146 6.96 4.61 10.22
C PRO A 146 7.69 4.21 8.94
N LYS A 147 8.97 3.88 9.07
CA LYS A 147 9.73 3.31 7.96
C LYS A 147 9.13 1.95 7.60
N ALA A 148 9.13 1.59 6.34
CA ALA A 148 8.59 0.31 5.87
C ALA A 148 9.16 -0.91 6.63
N ALA A 149 10.38 -0.78 7.18
CA ALA A 149 11.03 -1.79 8.02
C ALA A 149 10.39 -1.99 9.41
N ASP A 150 9.61 -1.01 9.89
CA ASP A 150 8.98 -1.05 11.22
C ASP A 150 7.56 -1.64 11.18
N VAL A 151 7.04 -1.95 9.99
CA VAL A 151 5.68 -2.47 9.81
C VAL A 151 5.68 -3.99 9.97
N ALA A 152 5.21 -4.46 11.11
CA ALA A 152 4.96 -5.88 11.34
C ALA A 152 3.47 -6.19 11.15
N VAL A 153 3.16 -7.11 10.25
CA VAL A 153 1.80 -7.61 10.00
C VAL A 153 1.64 -8.95 10.71
N THR A 154 0.70 -9.03 11.61
CA THR A 154 0.29 -10.30 12.23
C THR A 154 -1.15 -10.57 11.81
N GLY A 155 -1.36 -11.60 11.03
CA GLY A 155 -2.69 -12.03 10.58
C GLY A 155 -3.00 -13.45 11.03
N GLY A 156 -4.27 -13.73 11.24
CA GLY A 156 -4.75 -15.05 11.64
C GLY A 156 -6.26 -15.16 11.51
N ARG A 157 -6.82 -16.28 11.99
CA ARG A 157 -8.28 -16.54 11.95
C ARG A 157 -9.10 -15.46 12.65
N ASN A 158 -8.52 -14.74 13.60
CA ASN A 158 -9.21 -13.79 14.47
C ASN A 158 -8.99 -12.33 14.06
N GLY A 159 -8.31 -12.05 12.94
CA GLY A 159 -8.14 -10.69 12.46
C GLY A 159 -6.73 -10.33 12.00
N VAL A 160 -6.50 -9.04 11.84
CA VAL A 160 -5.24 -8.45 11.36
C VAL A 160 -4.77 -7.40 12.35
N SER A 161 -3.52 -7.51 12.77
CA SER A 161 -2.84 -6.49 13.57
C SER A 161 -1.65 -5.94 12.79
N LEU A 162 -1.49 -4.63 12.76
CA LEU A 162 -0.41 -3.92 12.11
C LEU A 162 0.29 -3.06 13.16
N ASN A 163 1.54 -3.37 13.43
CA ASN A 163 2.42 -2.47 14.19
C ASN A 163 3.07 -1.52 13.20
N LEU A 164 2.79 -0.24 13.33
CA LEU A 164 3.28 0.82 12.46
C LEU A 164 4.50 1.54 13.04
N GLY A 165 5.09 0.99 14.11
CA GLY A 165 6.23 1.61 14.80
C GLY A 165 5.85 2.74 15.75
N LYS A 166 6.77 3.13 16.64
CA LYS A 166 6.65 4.26 17.59
C LYS A 166 5.33 4.30 18.39
N GLY A 167 4.79 3.12 18.71
CA GLY A 167 3.52 2.99 19.44
C GLY A 167 2.27 3.25 18.59
N SER A 168 2.43 3.49 17.29
CA SER A 168 1.31 3.50 16.35
C SER A 168 0.94 2.08 16.00
N PHE A 169 -0.32 1.73 16.13
CA PHE A 169 -0.82 0.44 15.71
C PHE A 169 -2.26 0.51 15.18
N PHE A 170 -2.60 -0.49 14.38
CA PHE A 170 -3.94 -0.74 13.92
C PHE A 170 -4.29 -2.20 14.21
N ASN A 171 -5.44 -2.43 14.80
CA ASN A 171 -5.95 -3.75 15.08
C ASN A 171 -7.36 -3.91 14.53
N PHE A 172 -7.57 -4.96 13.75
CA PHE A 172 -8.85 -5.33 13.19
C PHE A 172 -9.16 -6.77 13.61
N ALA A 173 -9.76 -6.92 14.79
CA ALA A 173 -10.02 -8.19 15.43
C ALA A 173 -11.28 -8.12 16.31
N ASP A 174 -11.94 -9.25 16.55
CA ASP A 174 -13.05 -9.39 17.48
C ASP A 174 -14.21 -8.40 17.20
N ASN A 175 -14.58 -8.26 15.93
CA ASN A 175 -15.59 -7.32 15.45
C ASN A 175 -15.28 -5.85 15.79
N LYS A 176 -14.03 -5.51 15.93
CA LYS A 176 -13.58 -4.17 16.30
C LYS A 176 -12.44 -3.69 15.42
N LEU A 177 -12.50 -2.42 15.06
CA LEU A 177 -11.42 -1.68 14.44
C LEU A 177 -10.85 -0.72 15.47
N GLN A 178 -9.57 -0.87 15.80
CA GLN A 178 -8.87 0.00 16.74
C GLN A 178 -7.62 0.58 16.10
N GLY A 179 -7.43 1.87 16.26
CA GLY A 179 -6.23 2.58 15.84
C GLY A 179 -5.67 3.39 17.00
N LYS A 180 -4.36 3.35 17.18
CA LYS A 180 -3.64 4.24 18.09
C LYS A 180 -2.59 5.04 17.37
N LYS A 181 -2.50 6.30 17.72
CA LYS A 181 -1.54 7.27 17.14
C LYS A 181 -1.58 7.29 15.61
N LEU A 182 -2.76 7.13 14.99
CA LEU A 182 -2.92 7.15 13.54
C LEU A 182 -3.12 8.59 13.03
N THR A 183 -2.51 8.92 11.90
CA THR A 183 -2.90 10.09 11.10
C THR A 183 -4.16 9.76 10.31
N MET A 184 -4.91 10.76 9.84
CA MET A 184 -6.06 10.52 8.96
C MET A 184 -5.66 9.84 7.66
N LEU A 185 -4.49 10.20 7.12
CA LEU A 185 -3.94 9.53 5.93
C LEU A 185 -3.70 8.03 6.19
N SER A 186 -3.04 7.69 7.31
CA SER A 186 -2.82 6.29 7.69
C SER A 186 -4.14 5.53 7.89
N LEU A 187 -5.14 6.18 8.49
CA LEU A 187 -6.48 5.59 8.64
C LEU A 187 -7.12 5.32 7.28
N CYS A 188 -7.05 6.25 6.32
CA CYS A 188 -7.56 6.06 4.97
C CYS A 188 -6.89 4.90 4.25
N ASP A 189 -5.56 4.79 4.34
CA ASP A 189 -4.78 3.70 3.76
C ASP A 189 -5.15 2.32 4.33
N LEU A 190 -5.43 2.27 5.63
CA LEU A 190 -5.86 1.06 6.31
C LEU A 190 -7.28 0.68 5.92
N LEU A 191 -8.21 1.64 5.92
CA LEU A 191 -9.60 1.41 5.51
C LEU A 191 -9.70 0.93 4.06
N ALA A 192 -8.90 1.47 3.15
CA ALA A 192 -8.89 1.07 1.74
C ALA A 192 -8.63 -0.43 1.53
N ARG A 193 -8.01 -1.13 2.49
CA ARG A 193 -7.78 -2.59 2.43
C ARG A 193 -9.04 -3.41 2.63
N PHE A 194 -10.06 -2.83 3.25
CA PHE A 194 -11.31 -3.49 3.64
C PHE A 194 -12.51 -2.99 2.82
N MET A 195 -12.33 -1.91 2.07
CA MET A 195 -13.37 -1.28 1.27
C MET A 195 -13.30 -1.72 -0.20
N ASP A 196 -14.37 -1.49 -0.95
CA ASP A 196 -14.45 -1.75 -2.39
C ASP A 196 -13.81 -0.64 -3.24
N ARG A 197 -13.46 0.48 -2.61
CA ARG A 197 -12.88 1.67 -3.26
C ARG A 197 -11.79 2.27 -2.40
N PRO A 198 -10.87 3.04 -3.01
CA PRO A 198 -9.90 3.84 -2.26
C PRO A 198 -10.58 4.80 -1.29
N VAL A 199 -9.94 5.02 -0.15
CA VAL A 199 -10.35 6.05 0.81
C VAL A 199 -9.34 7.19 0.73
N VAL A 200 -9.83 8.41 0.56
CA VAL A 200 -9.00 9.62 0.44
C VAL A 200 -9.30 10.55 1.60
N ASP A 201 -8.27 11.03 2.26
CA ASP A 201 -8.39 12.00 3.33
C ASP A 201 -8.78 13.38 2.78
N MET A 202 -9.95 13.86 3.17
CA MET A 202 -10.46 15.20 2.91
C MET A 202 -10.97 15.84 4.22
N THR A 203 -10.41 15.43 5.37
CA THR A 203 -10.82 15.92 6.69
C THR A 203 -10.15 17.24 7.05
N GLU A 204 -8.99 17.53 6.48
CA GLU A 204 -8.10 18.63 6.87
C GLU A 204 -7.60 18.53 8.34
N LEU A 205 -7.85 17.41 9.01
CA LEU A 205 -7.42 17.15 10.38
C LEU A 205 -5.93 16.79 10.41
N LYS A 206 -5.17 17.55 11.17
CA LYS A 206 -3.73 17.32 11.38
C LYS A 206 -3.48 16.65 12.72
N GLY A 207 -2.34 15.94 12.83
CA GLY A 207 -1.95 15.26 14.06
C GLY A 207 -2.31 13.77 14.05
N ARG A 208 -2.25 13.17 15.25
CA ARG A 208 -2.48 11.73 15.45
C ARG A 208 -3.66 11.53 16.38
N TYR A 209 -4.38 10.44 16.18
CA TYR A 209 -5.63 10.15 16.86
C TYR A 209 -5.68 8.71 17.33
N ASP A 210 -6.28 8.50 18.49
CA ASP A 210 -6.76 7.20 18.91
C ASP A 210 -8.24 7.05 18.52
N LEU A 211 -8.59 5.88 17.99
CA LEU A 211 -9.97 5.60 17.59
C LEU A 211 -10.35 4.13 17.85
N SER A 212 -11.63 3.90 18.04
CA SER A 212 -12.17 2.57 18.17
C SER A 212 -13.60 2.54 17.59
N ILE A 213 -13.86 1.55 16.74
CA ILE A 213 -15.17 1.35 16.08
C ILE A 213 -15.56 -0.10 16.30
N GLU A 214 -16.76 -0.30 16.81
CA GLU A 214 -17.40 -1.62 16.89
C GLU A 214 -18.16 -1.89 15.60
N LEU A 215 -18.01 -3.10 15.08
CA LEU A 215 -18.59 -3.54 13.83
C LEU A 215 -19.62 -4.63 14.07
N ALA A 216 -20.67 -4.64 13.27
CA ALA A 216 -21.56 -5.79 13.21
C ALA A 216 -20.78 -7.02 12.71
N PRO A 217 -21.07 -8.22 13.23
CA PRO A 217 -20.33 -9.43 12.83
C PRO A 217 -20.35 -9.70 11.31
N GLU A 218 -21.43 -9.30 10.64
CA GLU A 218 -21.60 -9.45 9.19
C GLU A 218 -20.63 -8.54 8.44
N ASP A 219 -20.59 -7.25 8.81
CA ASP A 219 -19.71 -6.26 8.20
C ASP A 219 -18.24 -6.63 8.45
N TYR A 220 -17.90 -7.05 9.68
CA TYR A 220 -16.56 -7.51 10.03
C TYR A 220 -16.11 -8.68 9.15
N ARG A 221 -16.95 -9.72 8.96
CA ARG A 221 -16.63 -10.86 8.10
C ARG A 221 -16.41 -10.44 6.65
N THR A 222 -17.29 -9.57 6.13
CA THR A 222 -17.19 -9.03 4.78
C THR A 222 -15.88 -8.28 4.57
N MET A 223 -15.49 -7.44 5.51
CA MET A 223 -14.24 -6.69 5.47
C MET A 223 -13.02 -7.63 5.51
N LEU A 224 -13.05 -8.70 6.32
CA LEU A 224 -11.99 -9.72 6.32
C LEU A 224 -11.88 -10.44 4.96
N ILE A 225 -12.99 -10.78 4.33
CA ILE A 225 -13.03 -11.40 3.01
C ILE A 225 -12.42 -10.47 1.96
N ARG A 226 -12.80 -9.20 1.96
CA ARG A 226 -12.20 -8.18 1.06
C ARG A 226 -10.70 -8.05 1.26
N SER A 227 -10.25 -8.01 2.52
CA SER A 227 -8.82 -7.95 2.84
C SER A 227 -8.05 -9.19 2.36
N ALA A 228 -8.62 -10.38 2.50
CA ALA A 228 -8.03 -11.63 2.01
C ALA A 228 -7.93 -11.64 0.48
N ILE A 229 -8.96 -11.19 -0.23
CA ILE A 229 -8.96 -11.04 -1.70
C ILE A 229 -7.88 -10.04 -2.12
N ALA A 230 -7.81 -8.89 -1.46
CA ALA A 230 -6.79 -7.88 -1.73
C ALA A 230 -5.36 -8.42 -1.51
N ALA A 231 -5.18 -9.30 -0.51
CA ALA A 231 -3.93 -10.02 -0.27
C ALA A 231 -3.69 -11.18 -1.27
N GLY A 232 -4.64 -11.44 -2.19
CA GLY A 232 -4.55 -12.51 -3.21
C GLY A 232 -4.75 -13.92 -2.68
N VAL A 233 -5.42 -14.06 -1.54
CA VAL A 233 -5.82 -15.36 -1.01
C VAL A 233 -6.99 -15.90 -1.83
N THR A 234 -6.85 -17.15 -2.31
CA THR A 234 -7.97 -17.83 -2.98
C THR A 234 -8.96 -18.31 -1.93
N LEU A 235 -10.19 -17.82 -2.01
CA LEU A 235 -11.26 -18.16 -1.08
C LEU A 235 -12.27 -19.12 -1.74
N PRO A 236 -12.92 -20.00 -0.95
CA PRO A 236 -13.97 -20.85 -1.45
C PRO A 236 -15.21 -20.05 -1.88
N PRO A 237 -16.03 -20.55 -2.85
CA PRO A 237 -17.21 -19.86 -3.36
C PRO A 237 -18.21 -19.42 -2.29
N GLU A 238 -18.33 -20.20 -1.22
CA GLU A 238 -19.21 -19.90 -0.09
C GLU A 238 -18.81 -18.61 0.64
N ALA A 239 -17.51 -18.37 0.79
CA ALA A 239 -17.00 -17.14 1.39
C ALA A 239 -17.27 -15.93 0.49
N LEU A 240 -17.15 -16.10 -0.84
CA LEU A 240 -17.41 -15.01 -1.79
C LEU A 240 -18.89 -14.58 -1.81
N ARG A 241 -19.82 -15.53 -1.61
CA ARG A 241 -21.28 -15.23 -1.53
C ARG A 241 -21.62 -14.29 -0.37
N LEU A 242 -20.81 -14.25 0.70
CA LEU A 242 -21.02 -13.31 1.80
C LEU A 242 -20.82 -11.84 1.39
N LEU A 243 -20.18 -11.58 0.25
CA LEU A 243 -20.04 -10.22 -0.28
C LEU A 243 -21.33 -9.70 -0.92
N ASP A 244 -22.23 -10.57 -1.38
CA ASP A 244 -23.46 -10.19 -2.10
C ASP A 244 -24.45 -9.38 -1.24
N GLY A 245 -24.35 -9.49 0.09
CA GLY A 245 -25.20 -8.76 1.05
C GLY A 245 -24.46 -7.71 1.88
N ALA A 246 -23.24 -7.36 1.49
CA ALA A 246 -22.38 -6.47 2.28
C ALA A 246 -22.95 -5.05 2.36
N SER A 247 -23.09 -4.52 3.57
CA SER A 247 -23.66 -3.19 3.81
C SER A 247 -22.67 -2.13 4.27
N ASP A 248 -21.59 -2.52 4.97
CA ASP A 248 -20.64 -1.63 5.66
C ASP A 248 -21.32 -0.63 6.63
N SER A 249 -22.57 -0.88 7.02
CA SER A 249 -23.42 0.08 7.76
C SER A 249 -22.88 0.36 9.15
N SER A 250 -22.32 -0.63 9.84
CA SER A 250 -21.75 -0.46 11.17
C SER A 250 -20.46 0.36 11.14
N LEU A 251 -19.65 0.24 10.10
CA LEU A 251 -18.49 1.10 9.88
C LEU A 251 -18.91 2.55 9.70
N HIS A 252 -19.90 2.80 8.84
CA HIS A 252 -20.44 4.15 8.63
C HIS A 252 -20.99 4.75 9.92
N THR A 253 -21.73 3.97 10.71
CA THR A 253 -22.28 4.40 12.01
C THR A 253 -21.16 4.71 13.00
N GLY A 254 -20.15 3.86 13.09
CA GLY A 254 -18.98 4.08 13.95
C GLY A 254 -18.19 5.32 13.56
N MET A 255 -17.99 5.56 12.26
CA MET A 255 -17.34 6.80 11.76
C MET A 255 -18.16 8.04 12.15
N GLN A 256 -19.49 8.01 12.04
CA GLN A 256 -20.36 9.11 12.44
C GLN A 256 -20.27 9.39 13.96
N ALA A 257 -20.12 8.35 14.78
CA ALA A 257 -19.91 8.50 16.21
C ALA A 257 -18.61 9.26 16.53
N LEU A 258 -17.58 9.10 15.69
CA LEU A 258 -16.31 9.85 15.76
C LEU A 258 -16.38 11.25 15.13
N GLY A 259 -17.55 11.65 14.61
CA GLY A 259 -17.71 12.91 13.88
C GLY A 259 -17.06 12.91 12.50
N LEU A 260 -16.86 11.73 11.92
CA LEU A 260 -16.32 11.50 10.59
C LEU A 260 -17.37 10.88 9.68
N ARG A 261 -17.17 10.97 8.36
CA ARG A 261 -18.08 10.38 7.38
C ARG A 261 -17.33 9.95 6.13
N LEU A 262 -17.67 8.78 5.61
CA LEU A 262 -17.22 8.30 4.32
C LEU A 262 -18.27 8.67 3.26
N GLU A 263 -17.88 9.51 2.31
CA GLU A 263 -18.76 9.95 1.22
C GLU A 263 -18.28 9.39 -0.12
N PRO A 264 -19.15 8.72 -0.90
CA PRO A 264 -18.80 8.36 -2.26
C PRO A 264 -18.62 9.62 -3.10
N ARG A 265 -17.43 9.79 -3.68
CA ARG A 265 -17.07 10.93 -4.52
C ARG A 265 -16.26 10.46 -5.73
N LYS A 266 -16.07 11.35 -6.70
CA LYS A 266 -15.00 11.27 -7.68
C LYS A 266 -13.91 12.25 -7.29
N ALA A 267 -12.67 11.79 -7.23
CA ALA A 267 -11.51 12.63 -6.99
C ALA A 267 -10.49 12.45 -8.11
N PRO A 268 -9.75 13.49 -8.49
CA PRO A 268 -8.61 13.32 -9.37
C PRO A 268 -7.55 12.51 -8.64
N ILE A 269 -7.21 11.35 -9.19
CA ILE A 269 -6.15 10.48 -8.68
C ILE A 269 -5.05 10.44 -9.73
N ASP A 270 -3.82 10.69 -9.31
CA ASP A 270 -2.66 10.47 -10.15
C ASP A 270 -2.42 8.97 -10.28
N VAL A 271 -2.48 8.46 -11.51
CA VAL A 271 -2.33 7.06 -11.84
C VAL A 271 -1.12 6.83 -12.73
N LEU A 272 -0.42 5.74 -12.49
CA LEU A 272 0.60 5.20 -13.38
C LEU A 272 -0.09 4.39 -14.47
N VAL A 273 0.00 4.84 -15.69
CA VAL A 273 -0.55 4.11 -16.86
C VAL A 273 0.61 3.35 -17.51
N ILE A 274 0.48 2.04 -17.57
CA ILE A 274 1.46 1.17 -18.20
C ILE A 274 1.20 1.15 -19.69
N ASP A 275 2.10 1.73 -20.46
CA ASP A 275 2.04 1.78 -21.93
C ASP A 275 2.49 0.48 -22.57
N HIS A 276 3.49 -0.16 -21.95
CA HIS A 276 4.05 -1.44 -22.38
C HIS A 276 4.60 -2.22 -21.21
N ILE A 277 4.38 -3.54 -21.21
CA ILE A 277 4.97 -4.45 -20.25
C ILE A 277 4.94 -5.89 -20.79
N GLU A 278 6.06 -6.58 -20.73
CA GLU A 278 6.16 -7.99 -21.11
C GLU A 278 5.68 -8.90 -19.97
N LYS A 279 4.97 -9.99 -20.32
CA LYS A 279 4.46 -10.93 -19.31
C LYS A 279 5.59 -11.80 -18.70
N MET A 280 6.57 -12.12 -19.48
CA MET A 280 7.72 -12.94 -19.03
C MET A 280 8.93 -12.05 -18.80
N PRO A 281 9.54 -12.10 -17.59
CA PRO A 281 10.75 -11.33 -17.36
C PRO A 281 11.90 -11.89 -18.21
N THR A 282 12.72 -10.99 -18.76
CA THR A 282 13.95 -11.40 -19.46
C THR A 282 14.92 -12.04 -18.46
N GLU A 283 15.71 -13.02 -18.93
CA GLU A 283 16.79 -13.62 -18.15
C GLU A 283 17.93 -12.62 -17.89
N ASN A 284 18.76 -12.89 -16.88
CA ASN A 284 19.95 -12.07 -16.57
C ASN A 284 20.95 -12.10 -17.68
#